data_34084fbf6c0ac43222eec1e2520173cc
#
_entry.id   34084fbf6c0ac43222eec1e2520173cc
#
_cell.length_a   1.000
_cell.length_b   1.000
_cell.length_c   1.000
_cell.angle_alpha   90.00
_cell.angle_beta   90.00
_cell.angle_gamma   90.00
#
_symmetry.space_group_name_H-M   'P 1'
#
loop_
_entity.id
_entity.type
_entity.pdbx_description
1 polymer ?
#
loop_
_entity_poly.entity_id
_entity_poly.type
_entity_poly.pdbx_seq_one_letter_code
_entity_poly.pdbx_strand_id
1 'polypeptide(L)'
;QQNLIPVTLELGGKSPNIFFQDVTAEDDDFFDKAIEGFVMFALNQGEVCTCPSRALIHESIYDRFMERALKRVEAITQGDPLDPSTMIGAQASSEQLEKILSYLDIGRQEGAEVLTGGARNELPGDLAGGYYVKPTVFKGHNKMRVFQEEIFGPVVSVTTFKDDEEALSIANDTLYGLGAGVWTRDGNRAYRFGRAIQAGRVWTCLLYTSPSPRDS
;
A
#
# COMPACT_ATOMS: atom_id res chain seq x y z
N GLN A 1 -2.83 34.27 8.14
CA GLN A 1 -4.01 33.86 8.93
C GLN A 1 -4.67 35.13 9.44
N GLN A 2 -5.78 35.53 8.84
CA GLN A 2 -6.52 36.73 9.27
C GLN A 2 -7.66 36.41 10.26
N ASN A 3 -8.09 35.14 10.32
CA ASN A 3 -9.19 34.71 11.19
C ASN A 3 -8.83 33.42 11.94
N LEU A 4 -9.24 33.33 13.20
CA LEU A 4 -9.13 32.13 14.05
C LEU A 4 -10.43 31.31 13.92
N ILE A 5 -10.57 30.59 12.80
CA ILE A 5 -11.67 29.67 12.57
C ILE A 5 -11.21 28.22 12.60
N PRO A 6 -11.99 27.29 13.15
CA PRO A 6 -11.70 25.87 13.04
C PRO A 6 -11.60 25.43 11.57
N VAL A 7 -10.57 24.65 11.24
CA VAL A 7 -10.34 24.15 9.88
C VAL A 7 -10.15 22.64 9.96
N THR A 8 -10.91 21.93 9.12
CA THR A 8 -10.64 20.51 8.82
C THR A 8 -9.93 20.45 7.47
N LEU A 9 -8.83 19.70 7.39
CA LEU A 9 -8.04 19.56 6.18
C LEU A 9 -8.09 18.11 5.71
N GLU A 10 -8.45 17.92 4.45
CA GLU A 10 -8.29 16.65 3.75
C GLU A 10 -7.05 16.75 2.87
N LEU A 11 -6.02 15.94 3.16
CA LEU A 11 -4.70 16.00 2.55
C LEU A 11 -4.29 14.61 2.05
N GLY A 12 -3.35 14.58 1.11
CA GLY A 12 -2.83 13.36 0.53
C GLY A 12 -1.82 12.61 1.38
N GLY A 13 -1.44 11.43 0.91
CA GLY A 13 -0.46 10.57 1.56
C GLY A 13 0.35 9.74 0.58
N LYS A 14 1.49 9.24 1.07
CA LYS A 14 2.32 8.23 0.42
C LYS A 14 2.80 7.25 1.50
N SER A 15 1.84 6.60 2.13
CA SER A 15 2.01 5.82 3.35
C SER A 15 2.96 4.64 3.14
N PRO A 16 4.04 4.52 3.93
CA PRO A 16 4.87 3.34 3.93
C PRO A 16 4.19 2.19 4.70
N ASN A 17 4.30 0.98 4.17
CA ASN A 17 3.94 -0.27 4.82
C ASN A 17 5.19 -1.14 4.91
N ILE A 18 5.67 -1.42 6.11
CA ILE A 18 6.99 -1.98 6.37
C ILE A 18 6.84 -3.42 6.85
N PHE A 19 7.48 -4.37 6.15
CA PHE A 19 7.42 -5.79 6.44
C PHE A 19 8.82 -6.30 6.84
N PHE A 20 8.99 -6.61 8.13
CA PHE A 20 10.25 -7.09 8.67
C PHE A 20 10.47 -8.59 8.45
N GLN A 21 11.72 -9.02 8.60
CA GLN A 21 12.16 -10.40 8.35
C GLN A 21 11.39 -11.45 9.17
N ASP A 22 10.91 -11.10 10.34
CA ASP A 22 10.18 -11.99 11.24
C ASP A 22 8.73 -12.25 10.81
N VAL A 23 8.21 -11.51 9.82
CA VAL A 23 6.87 -11.74 9.25
C VAL A 23 6.75 -13.15 8.66
N THR A 24 7.79 -13.63 8.01
CA THR A 24 7.81 -14.96 7.36
C THR A 24 8.48 -16.04 8.20
N ALA A 25 8.76 -15.79 9.49
CA ALA A 25 9.41 -16.76 10.37
C ALA A 25 8.63 -18.08 10.48
N GLU A 26 7.31 -17.99 10.45
CA GLU A 26 6.38 -19.09 10.43
C GLU A 26 5.42 -18.96 9.22
N ASP A 27 4.84 -20.08 8.80
CA ASP A 27 3.78 -20.10 7.78
C ASP A 27 2.43 -20.19 8.50
N ASP A 28 1.97 -19.07 9.01
CA ASP A 28 0.83 -18.95 9.92
C ASP A 28 -0.11 -17.79 9.53
N ASP A 29 -1.19 -17.64 10.29
CA ASP A 29 -2.18 -16.58 10.13
C ASP A 29 -1.58 -15.17 10.14
N PHE A 30 -0.45 -14.94 10.82
CA PHE A 30 0.18 -13.63 10.84
C PHE A 30 0.82 -13.31 9.49
N PHE A 31 1.47 -14.28 8.87
CA PHE A 31 2.00 -14.10 7.52
C PHE A 31 0.85 -13.90 6.51
N ASP A 32 -0.23 -14.66 6.62
CA ASP A 32 -1.42 -14.47 5.77
C ASP A 32 -2.01 -13.07 5.92
N LYS A 33 -2.15 -12.58 7.15
CA LYS A 33 -2.62 -11.22 7.43
C LYS A 33 -1.65 -10.15 6.91
N ALA A 34 -0.35 -10.40 6.92
CA ALA A 34 0.62 -9.48 6.35
C ALA A 34 0.47 -9.38 4.82
N ILE A 35 0.17 -10.49 4.14
CA ILE A 35 -0.17 -10.48 2.71
C ILE A 35 -1.45 -9.69 2.46
N GLU A 36 -2.51 -9.89 3.26
CA GLU A 36 -3.73 -9.06 3.16
C GLU A 36 -3.42 -7.58 3.44
N GLY A 37 -2.55 -7.28 4.41
CA GLY A 37 -2.07 -5.93 4.67
C GLY A 37 -1.30 -5.31 3.50
N PHE A 38 -0.58 -6.12 2.73
CA PHE A 38 0.08 -5.66 1.52
C PHE A 38 -0.94 -5.24 0.46
N VAL A 39 -1.99 -6.03 0.21
CA VAL A 39 -2.98 -5.73 -0.84
C VAL A 39 -3.93 -4.59 -0.48
N MET A 40 -3.87 -4.05 0.73
CA MET A 40 -4.65 -2.88 1.15
C MET A 40 -4.41 -1.63 0.31
N PHE A 41 -3.34 -1.59 -0.50
CA PHE A 41 -3.14 -0.50 -1.47
C PHE A 41 -4.25 -0.41 -2.52
N ALA A 42 -4.97 -1.50 -2.77
CA ALA A 42 -6.08 -1.55 -3.72
C ALA A 42 -7.45 -1.33 -3.07
N LEU A 43 -7.52 -1.19 -1.73
CA LEU A 43 -8.78 -0.93 -1.02
C LEU A 43 -9.48 0.29 -1.61
N ASN A 44 -10.79 0.16 -1.86
CA ASN A 44 -11.59 1.21 -2.50
C ASN A 44 -10.92 1.73 -3.79
N GLN A 45 -10.48 0.81 -4.66
CA GLN A 45 -9.70 1.04 -5.90
C GLN A 45 -8.46 1.95 -5.72
N GLY A 46 -7.88 1.99 -4.53
CA GLY A 46 -6.73 2.82 -4.18
C GLY A 46 -7.04 4.30 -3.97
N GLU A 47 -8.32 4.70 -3.98
CA GLU A 47 -8.77 6.07 -3.74
C GLU A 47 -9.01 6.32 -2.25
N VAL A 48 -7.97 6.10 -1.45
CA VAL A 48 -7.94 6.33 -0.01
C VAL A 48 -6.64 7.05 0.36
N CYS A 49 -6.73 8.19 1.04
CA CYS A 49 -5.58 9.02 1.40
C CYS A 49 -4.53 8.28 2.26
N THR A 50 -4.96 7.33 3.10
CA THR A 50 -4.10 6.51 3.95
C THR A 50 -3.69 5.19 3.32
N CYS A 51 -4.05 4.91 2.05
CA CYS A 51 -3.64 3.68 1.37
C CYS A 51 -2.13 3.46 1.48
N PRO A 52 -1.68 2.23 1.83
CA PRO A 52 -0.27 1.91 1.94
C PRO A 52 0.35 1.75 0.54
N SER A 53 0.62 2.86 -0.12
CA SER A 53 1.06 2.92 -1.52
C SER A 53 2.58 2.76 -1.72
N ARG A 54 3.36 2.63 -0.62
CA ARG A 54 4.76 2.17 -0.63
C ARG A 54 4.88 0.93 0.24
N ALA A 55 5.44 -0.15 -0.29
CA ALA A 55 5.78 -1.35 0.48
C ALA A 55 7.28 -1.47 0.63
N LEU A 56 7.77 -1.46 1.87
CA LEU A 56 9.15 -1.65 2.22
C LEU A 56 9.28 -3.07 2.78
N ILE A 57 10.04 -3.92 2.12
CA ILE A 57 10.16 -5.35 2.47
C ILE A 57 11.61 -5.65 2.82
N HIS A 58 11.84 -6.28 3.97
CA HIS A 58 13.19 -6.71 4.34
C HIS A 58 13.76 -7.64 3.26
N GLU A 59 15.00 -7.39 2.82
CA GLU A 59 15.59 -8.09 1.66
C GLU A 59 15.61 -9.61 1.81
N SER A 60 15.81 -10.12 3.02
CA SER A 60 15.87 -11.57 3.27
C SER A 60 14.57 -12.33 3.09
N ILE A 61 13.44 -11.64 3.06
CA ILE A 61 12.11 -12.27 2.87
C ILE A 61 11.47 -11.90 1.54
N TYR A 62 12.12 -11.05 0.74
CA TYR A 62 11.53 -10.44 -0.44
C TYR A 62 10.92 -11.46 -1.39
N ASP A 63 11.66 -12.46 -1.81
CA ASP A 63 11.19 -13.43 -2.81
C ASP A 63 9.99 -14.25 -2.30
N ARG A 64 10.09 -14.79 -1.08
CA ARG A 64 9.01 -15.57 -0.44
C ARG A 64 7.76 -14.73 -0.22
N PHE A 65 7.94 -13.48 0.22
CA PHE A 65 6.84 -12.55 0.47
C PHE A 65 6.16 -12.18 -0.83
N MET A 66 6.92 -11.75 -1.84
CA MET A 66 6.40 -11.27 -3.11
C MET A 66 5.74 -12.38 -3.93
N GLU A 67 6.22 -13.62 -3.87
CA GLU A 67 5.56 -14.75 -4.52
C GLU A 67 4.08 -14.88 -4.06
N ARG A 68 3.83 -14.78 -2.75
CA ARG A 68 2.47 -14.85 -2.21
C ARG A 68 1.68 -13.56 -2.46
N ALA A 69 2.32 -12.41 -2.29
CA ALA A 69 1.69 -11.11 -2.47
C ALA A 69 1.20 -10.91 -3.91
N LEU A 70 2.00 -11.26 -4.91
CA LEU A 70 1.60 -11.13 -6.33
C LEU A 70 0.42 -12.05 -6.67
N LYS A 71 0.44 -13.31 -6.23
CA LYS A 71 -0.70 -14.23 -6.40
C LYS A 71 -1.98 -13.65 -5.80
N ARG A 72 -1.88 -13.01 -4.63
CA ARG A 72 -3.03 -12.40 -3.97
C ARG A 72 -3.52 -11.14 -4.68
N VAL A 73 -2.61 -10.31 -5.21
CA VAL A 73 -2.97 -9.15 -6.04
C VAL A 73 -3.69 -9.56 -7.32
N GLU A 74 -3.20 -10.59 -8.00
CA GLU A 74 -3.81 -11.13 -9.23
C GLU A 74 -5.21 -11.74 -8.99
N ALA A 75 -5.49 -12.16 -7.78
CA ALA A 75 -6.81 -12.66 -7.37
C ALA A 75 -7.83 -11.55 -7.04
N ILE A 76 -7.45 -10.27 -7.11
CA ILE A 76 -8.39 -9.16 -6.89
C ILE A 76 -9.36 -9.08 -8.07
N THR A 77 -10.65 -9.23 -7.78
CA THR A 77 -11.71 -9.13 -8.78
C THR A 77 -12.20 -7.69 -8.94
N GLN A 78 -12.36 -7.28 -10.19
CA GLN A 78 -12.94 -5.98 -10.55
C GLN A 78 -14.28 -6.20 -11.28
N GLY A 79 -15.27 -5.37 -10.99
CA GLY A 79 -16.59 -5.58 -11.59
C GLY A 79 -17.63 -4.56 -11.15
N ASP A 80 -18.89 -4.96 -11.26
CA ASP A 80 -20.04 -4.22 -10.77
C ASP A 80 -19.98 -4.13 -9.22
N PRO A 81 -20.03 -2.94 -8.62
CA PRO A 81 -19.99 -2.79 -7.16
C PRO A 81 -21.23 -3.39 -6.45
N LEU A 82 -22.30 -3.71 -7.17
CA LEU A 82 -23.46 -4.40 -6.63
C LEU A 82 -23.33 -5.92 -6.63
N ASP A 83 -22.31 -6.47 -7.30
CA ASP A 83 -21.99 -7.89 -7.26
C ASP A 83 -21.14 -8.20 -6.03
N PRO A 84 -21.62 -9.08 -5.09
CA PRO A 84 -20.87 -9.44 -3.88
C PRO A 84 -19.49 -10.09 -4.15
N SER A 85 -19.23 -10.59 -5.34
CA SER A 85 -17.94 -11.15 -5.74
C SER A 85 -16.92 -10.10 -6.19
N THR A 86 -17.35 -8.86 -6.42
CA THR A 86 -16.48 -7.74 -6.77
C THR A 86 -15.73 -7.25 -5.55
N MET A 87 -14.42 -7.21 -5.63
CA MET A 87 -13.57 -6.68 -4.54
C MET A 87 -13.30 -5.19 -4.67
N ILE A 88 -13.10 -4.70 -5.89
CA ILE A 88 -12.87 -3.26 -6.16
C ILE A 88 -13.64 -2.82 -7.41
N GLY A 89 -14.09 -1.56 -7.42
CA GLY A 89 -14.84 -0.93 -8.50
C GLY A 89 -13.98 -0.15 -9.49
N ALA A 90 -14.67 0.72 -10.27
CA ALA A 90 -14.04 1.67 -11.18
C ALA A 90 -13.47 2.88 -10.41
N GLN A 91 -12.53 3.60 -11.04
CA GLN A 91 -12.06 4.90 -10.56
C GLN A 91 -13.20 5.93 -10.59
N ALA A 92 -13.09 6.97 -9.74
CA ALA A 92 -14.16 7.95 -9.56
C ALA A 92 -14.45 8.81 -10.83
N SER A 93 -13.48 9.01 -11.70
CA SER A 93 -13.65 9.81 -12.92
C SER A 93 -12.64 9.43 -14.02
N SER A 94 -12.90 9.93 -15.26
CA SER A 94 -11.97 9.78 -16.37
C SER A 94 -10.64 10.49 -16.12
N GLU A 95 -10.68 11.66 -15.49
CA GLU A 95 -9.45 12.40 -15.15
C GLU A 95 -8.59 11.62 -14.16
N GLN A 96 -9.22 10.93 -13.20
CA GLN A 96 -8.48 10.08 -12.27
C GLN A 96 -7.90 8.85 -12.96
N LEU A 97 -8.64 8.22 -13.86
CA LEU A 97 -8.13 7.14 -14.71
C LEU A 97 -6.90 7.60 -15.49
N GLU A 98 -6.98 8.73 -16.20
CA GLU A 98 -5.88 9.27 -17.01
C GLU A 98 -4.67 9.64 -16.15
N LYS A 99 -4.90 10.23 -14.98
CA LYS A 99 -3.84 10.50 -14.01
C LYS A 99 -3.11 9.21 -13.63
N ILE A 100 -3.83 8.16 -13.26
CA ILE A 100 -3.22 6.89 -12.88
C ILE A 100 -2.42 6.31 -14.06
N LEU A 101 -2.99 6.25 -15.26
CA LEU A 101 -2.32 5.75 -16.45
C LEU A 101 -1.04 6.53 -16.76
N SER A 102 -1.05 7.86 -16.60
CA SER A 102 0.14 8.69 -16.75
C SER A 102 1.25 8.30 -15.77
N TYR A 103 0.92 7.97 -14.51
CA TYR A 103 1.90 7.50 -13.53
C TYR A 103 2.41 6.09 -13.83
N LEU A 104 1.61 5.23 -14.46
CA LEU A 104 2.11 3.93 -14.93
C LEU A 104 3.20 4.12 -16.00
N ASP A 105 3.03 5.11 -16.89
CA ASP A 105 4.04 5.45 -17.89
C ASP A 105 5.26 6.12 -17.28
N ILE A 106 5.07 7.05 -16.34
CA ILE A 106 6.17 7.68 -15.58
C ILE A 106 7.02 6.62 -14.88
N GLY A 107 6.40 5.65 -14.19
CA GLY A 107 7.13 4.57 -13.53
C GLY A 107 8.00 3.79 -14.49
N ARG A 108 7.48 3.42 -15.66
CA ARG A 108 8.26 2.74 -16.70
C ARG A 108 9.39 3.60 -17.25
N GLN A 109 9.14 4.87 -17.50
CA GLN A 109 10.15 5.81 -18.01
C GLN A 109 11.30 6.03 -17.01
N GLU A 110 11.01 6.00 -15.71
CA GLU A 110 12.00 6.08 -14.65
C GLU A 110 12.71 4.74 -14.37
N GLY A 111 12.33 3.67 -15.08
CA GLY A 111 12.94 2.35 -14.96
C GLY A 111 12.38 1.47 -13.84
N ALA A 112 11.20 1.79 -13.31
CA ALA A 112 10.51 0.89 -12.39
C ALA A 112 10.05 -0.38 -13.12
N GLU A 113 10.31 -1.54 -12.52
CA GLU A 113 9.86 -2.83 -13.02
C GLU A 113 8.37 -3.03 -12.68
N VAL A 114 7.55 -3.39 -13.66
CA VAL A 114 6.14 -3.76 -13.44
C VAL A 114 6.09 -5.24 -13.10
N LEU A 115 5.78 -5.58 -11.86
CA LEU A 115 5.68 -6.98 -11.41
C LEU A 115 4.32 -7.59 -11.76
N THR A 116 3.25 -6.81 -11.72
CA THR A 116 1.90 -7.19 -12.17
C THR A 116 1.06 -5.95 -12.48
N GLY A 117 -0.02 -6.09 -13.24
CA GLY A 117 -0.92 -5.00 -13.63
C GLY A 117 -0.35 -4.08 -14.71
N GLY A 118 -0.21 -2.81 -14.42
CA GLY A 118 0.45 -1.81 -15.27
C GLY A 118 -0.38 -1.34 -16.46
N ALA A 119 -1.70 -1.55 -16.47
CA ALA A 119 -2.55 -1.17 -17.61
C ALA A 119 -3.98 -0.87 -17.16
N ARG A 120 -4.72 -0.19 -18.03
CA ARG A 120 -6.18 -0.14 -17.95
C ARG A 120 -6.74 -1.56 -17.97
N ASN A 121 -7.82 -1.79 -17.23
CA ASN A 121 -8.57 -3.03 -17.30
C ASN A 121 -9.85 -2.82 -18.11
N GLU A 122 -9.96 -3.46 -19.24
CA GLU A 122 -11.16 -3.39 -20.07
C GLU A 122 -12.06 -4.57 -19.74
N LEU A 123 -13.15 -4.29 -19.04
CA LEU A 123 -14.15 -5.30 -18.69
C LEU A 123 -15.19 -5.45 -19.81
N PRO A 124 -15.77 -6.65 -19.99
CA PRO A 124 -16.75 -6.88 -21.05
C PRO A 124 -18.16 -6.41 -20.68
N GLY A 125 -19.08 -6.44 -21.67
CA GLY A 125 -20.51 -6.22 -21.49
C GLY A 125 -20.83 -4.79 -21.05
N ASP A 126 -21.74 -4.65 -20.10
CA ASP A 126 -22.21 -3.36 -19.60
C ASP A 126 -21.14 -2.56 -18.87
N LEU A 127 -20.03 -3.18 -18.50
CA LEU A 127 -18.89 -2.53 -17.87
C LEU A 127 -17.86 -2.01 -18.87
N ALA A 128 -18.08 -2.25 -20.16
CA ALA A 128 -17.18 -1.81 -21.23
C ALA A 128 -17.04 -0.28 -21.23
N GLY A 129 -15.83 0.20 -21.35
CA GLY A 129 -15.53 1.63 -21.27
C GLY A 129 -15.48 2.22 -19.86
N GLY A 130 -15.71 1.44 -18.81
CA GLY A 130 -15.58 1.85 -17.42
C GLY A 130 -14.13 2.25 -17.06
N TYR A 131 -13.98 2.97 -15.96
CA TYR A 131 -12.70 3.55 -15.53
C TYR A 131 -11.89 2.56 -14.66
N TYR A 132 -11.61 1.38 -15.18
CA TYR A 132 -10.91 0.33 -14.44
C TYR A 132 -9.41 0.34 -14.72
N VAL A 133 -8.60 0.20 -13.67
CA VAL A 133 -7.15 0.03 -13.73
C VAL A 133 -6.79 -1.27 -13.03
N LYS A 134 -5.97 -2.11 -13.67
CA LYS A 134 -5.47 -3.33 -13.03
C LYS A 134 -4.65 -2.98 -11.79
N PRO A 135 -4.90 -3.62 -10.64
CA PRO A 135 -4.01 -3.47 -9.48
C PRO A 135 -2.57 -3.66 -9.89
N THR A 136 -1.74 -2.66 -9.60
CA THR A 136 -0.39 -2.56 -10.16
C THR A 136 0.65 -2.57 -9.07
N VAL A 137 1.67 -3.38 -9.23
CA VAL A 137 2.85 -3.46 -8.35
C VAL A 137 4.09 -3.08 -9.14
N PHE A 138 4.74 -1.98 -8.75
CA PHE A 138 6.05 -1.58 -9.22
C PHE A 138 7.15 -2.03 -8.27
N LYS A 139 8.30 -2.41 -8.81
CA LYS A 139 9.55 -2.54 -8.06
C LYS A 139 10.52 -1.45 -8.50
N GLY A 140 11.16 -0.79 -7.54
CA GLY A 140 12.09 0.28 -7.84
C GLY A 140 12.77 0.82 -6.58
N HIS A 141 13.13 2.10 -6.61
CA HIS A 141 13.78 2.78 -5.48
C HIS A 141 13.03 4.04 -5.06
N ASN A 142 13.18 4.43 -3.80
CA ASN A 142 12.37 5.46 -3.16
C ASN A 142 12.47 6.87 -3.80
N LYS A 143 13.44 7.13 -4.67
CA LYS A 143 13.58 8.44 -5.36
C LYS A 143 12.74 8.57 -6.63
N MET A 144 12.14 7.48 -7.12
CA MET A 144 11.23 7.52 -8.27
C MET A 144 9.93 8.24 -7.91
N ARG A 145 9.33 8.94 -8.87
CA ARG A 145 8.07 9.66 -8.67
C ARG A 145 6.93 8.75 -8.21
N VAL A 146 6.89 7.52 -8.71
CA VAL A 146 5.91 6.51 -8.26
C VAL A 146 6.04 6.12 -6.78
N PHE A 147 7.18 6.42 -6.13
CA PHE A 147 7.39 6.28 -4.68
C PHE A 147 7.14 7.58 -3.92
N GLN A 148 7.28 8.74 -4.56
CA GLN A 148 7.25 10.03 -3.90
C GLN A 148 5.91 10.77 -4.04
N GLU A 149 5.20 10.54 -5.14
CA GLU A 149 3.99 11.29 -5.46
C GLU A 149 2.73 10.45 -5.25
N GLU A 150 1.64 11.07 -4.81
CA GLU A 150 0.36 10.42 -4.60
C GLU A 150 -0.34 10.16 -5.94
N ILE A 151 -0.49 8.88 -6.28
CA ILE A 151 -1.18 8.44 -7.50
C ILE A 151 -2.70 8.43 -7.29
N PHE A 152 -3.15 8.04 -6.10
CA PHE A 152 -4.56 7.90 -5.72
C PHE A 152 -5.32 6.90 -6.60
N GLY A 153 -4.74 5.70 -6.69
CA GLY A 153 -5.25 4.57 -7.46
C GLY A 153 -4.65 3.25 -6.99
N PRO A 154 -5.04 2.11 -7.56
CA PRO A 154 -4.62 0.79 -7.11
C PRO A 154 -3.17 0.49 -7.54
N VAL A 155 -2.23 1.30 -7.08
CA VAL A 155 -0.81 1.21 -7.43
C VAL A 155 0.04 1.25 -6.17
N VAL A 156 0.90 0.25 -6.00
CA VAL A 156 1.89 0.18 -4.93
C VAL A 156 3.30 0.10 -5.50
N SER A 157 4.22 0.79 -4.86
CA SER A 157 5.63 0.76 -5.21
C SER A 157 6.43 0.04 -4.14
N VAL A 158 7.19 -0.99 -4.54
CA VAL A 158 7.90 -1.92 -3.66
C VAL A 158 9.40 -1.67 -3.74
N THR A 159 10.05 -1.56 -2.59
CA THR A 159 11.51 -1.53 -2.46
C THR A 159 11.94 -2.39 -1.29
N THR A 160 13.22 -2.77 -1.26
CA THR A 160 13.79 -3.53 -0.14
C THR A 160 14.55 -2.63 0.81
N PHE A 161 14.78 -3.15 2.02
CA PHE A 161 15.68 -2.57 3.02
C PHE A 161 16.42 -3.72 3.74
N LYS A 162 17.56 -3.42 4.36
CA LYS A 162 18.45 -4.41 5.01
C LYS A 162 18.42 -4.37 6.54
N ASP A 163 18.09 -3.23 7.13
CA ASP A 163 18.09 -3.03 8.59
C ASP A 163 17.05 -1.99 9.03
N ASP A 164 16.86 -1.88 10.35
CA ASP A 164 15.88 -0.98 10.96
C ASP A 164 16.15 0.50 10.62
N GLU A 165 17.43 0.90 10.50
CA GLU A 165 17.81 2.30 10.22
C GLU A 165 17.46 2.68 8.78
N GLU A 166 17.77 1.81 7.82
CA GLU A 166 17.41 2.01 6.42
C GLU A 166 15.89 2.01 6.21
N ALA A 167 15.18 1.08 6.85
CA ALA A 167 13.71 1.06 6.80
C ALA A 167 13.10 2.38 7.26
N LEU A 168 13.58 2.91 8.39
CA LEU A 168 13.11 4.17 8.95
C LEU A 168 13.48 5.36 8.06
N SER A 169 14.71 5.37 7.53
CA SER A 169 15.18 6.40 6.60
C SER A 169 14.30 6.46 5.34
N ILE A 170 14.01 5.32 4.72
CA ILE A 170 13.15 5.26 3.53
C ILE A 170 11.71 5.64 3.88
N ALA A 171 11.20 5.17 5.02
CA ALA A 171 9.83 5.48 5.45
C ALA A 171 9.60 6.98 5.60
N ASN A 172 10.55 7.69 6.19
CA ASN A 172 10.48 9.13 6.46
C ASN A 172 10.92 10.01 5.27
N ASP A 173 11.53 9.43 4.23
CA ASP A 173 11.98 10.15 3.04
C ASP A 173 10.80 10.41 2.07
N THR A 174 9.90 11.27 2.47
CA THR A 174 8.72 11.72 1.74
C THR A 174 8.26 13.08 2.25
N LEU A 175 7.53 13.82 1.43
CA LEU A 175 6.88 15.08 1.83
C LEU A 175 5.60 14.86 2.64
N TYR A 176 5.07 13.63 2.66
CA TYR A 176 3.84 13.28 3.35
C TYR A 176 4.11 12.79 4.77
N GLY A 177 3.05 12.78 5.59
CA GLY A 177 3.13 12.33 6.98
C GLY A 177 1.77 11.86 7.51
N LEU A 178 0.91 11.31 6.64
CA LEU A 178 -0.47 10.95 7.01
C LEU A 178 -0.54 9.62 7.76
N GLY A 179 -0.07 8.53 7.15
CA GLY A 179 -0.17 7.19 7.73
C GLY A 179 1.07 6.32 7.48
N ALA A 180 1.20 5.26 8.26
CA ALA A 180 2.21 4.22 8.09
C ALA A 180 1.74 2.90 8.69
N GLY A 181 2.23 1.77 8.15
CA GLY A 181 2.02 0.43 8.67
C GLY A 181 3.35 -0.25 9.03
N VAL A 182 3.37 -1.03 10.10
CA VAL A 182 4.54 -1.79 10.55
C VAL A 182 4.14 -3.21 10.88
N TRP A 183 4.74 -4.18 10.20
CA TRP A 183 4.51 -5.61 10.38
C TRP A 183 5.75 -6.27 10.95
N THR A 184 5.68 -6.70 12.19
CA THR A 184 6.75 -7.38 12.91
C THR A 184 6.19 -8.22 14.06
N ARG A 185 6.87 -9.30 14.43
CA ARG A 185 6.56 -10.10 15.63
C ARG A 185 7.24 -9.55 16.89
N ASP A 186 8.13 -8.55 16.74
CA ASP A 186 8.86 -7.92 17.84
C ASP A 186 8.13 -6.66 18.33
N GLY A 187 7.54 -6.74 19.52
CA GLY A 187 6.85 -5.62 20.16
C GLY A 187 7.74 -4.40 20.44
N ASN A 188 9.03 -4.62 20.72
CA ASN A 188 9.97 -3.51 20.92
C ASN A 188 10.23 -2.77 19.61
N ARG A 189 10.40 -3.50 18.50
CA ARG A 189 10.54 -2.91 17.16
C ARG A 189 9.27 -2.13 16.80
N ALA A 190 8.09 -2.72 16.97
CA ALA A 190 6.82 -2.06 16.72
C ALA A 190 6.69 -0.74 17.48
N TYR A 191 7.03 -0.74 18.77
CA TYR A 191 7.01 0.47 19.59
C TYR A 191 8.02 1.53 19.12
N ARG A 192 9.27 1.15 18.83
CA ARG A 192 10.30 2.07 18.33
C ARG A 192 9.90 2.71 16.99
N PHE A 193 9.39 1.91 16.06
CA PHE A 193 8.92 2.42 14.77
C PHE A 193 7.69 3.31 14.92
N GLY A 194 6.73 2.95 15.76
CA GLY A 194 5.56 3.78 16.06
C GLY A 194 5.92 5.17 16.57
N ARG A 195 7.07 5.30 17.24
CA ARG A 195 7.57 6.61 17.73
C ARG A 195 8.45 7.36 16.74
N ALA A 196 9.15 6.65 15.85
CA ALA A 196 10.19 7.22 15.00
C ALA A 196 9.69 7.55 13.58
N ILE A 197 8.62 6.91 13.11
CA ILE A 197 8.02 7.25 11.82
C ILE A 197 7.32 8.60 11.91
N GLN A 198 7.62 9.46 10.94
CA GLN A 198 7.03 10.79 10.82
C GLN A 198 5.66 10.73 10.14
N ALA A 199 4.69 10.12 10.83
CA ALA A 199 3.31 10.02 10.37
C ALA A 199 2.34 10.31 11.51
N GLY A 200 1.21 10.91 11.20
CA GLY A 200 0.17 11.24 12.17
C GLY A 200 -0.53 10.00 12.72
N ARG A 201 -0.55 8.91 11.96
CA ARG A 201 -1.12 7.63 12.38
C ARG A 201 -0.23 6.47 11.96
N VAL A 202 0.18 5.66 12.92
CA VAL A 202 1.00 4.45 12.67
C VAL A 202 0.25 3.24 13.18
N TRP A 203 -0.04 2.29 12.29
CA TRP A 203 -0.60 0.99 12.63
C TRP A 203 0.52 -0.01 12.84
N THR A 204 0.53 -0.66 14.00
CA THR A 204 1.45 -1.75 14.27
C THR A 204 0.68 -3.06 14.32
N CYS A 205 1.04 -4.00 13.47
CA CYS A 205 0.43 -5.31 13.42
C CYS A 205 1.36 -6.32 14.10
N LEU A 206 0.89 -6.83 15.24
CA LEU A 206 1.60 -7.79 16.08
C LEU A 206 0.84 -9.12 16.10
N LEU A 207 1.57 -10.21 16.31
CA LEU A 207 1.00 -11.55 16.42
C LEU A 207 0.08 -11.70 17.63
N TYR A 208 0.34 -10.94 18.71
CA TYR A 208 -0.33 -11.10 19.99
C TYR A 208 -1.01 -9.81 20.44
N THR A 209 -2.32 -9.84 20.46
CA THR A 209 -3.11 -8.97 21.32
C THR A 209 -3.40 -9.75 22.58
N SER A 210 -2.97 -9.26 23.74
CA SER A 210 -3.45 -9.83 25.02
C SER A 210 -4.96 -9.93 24.96
N PRO A 211 -5.57 -11.05 25.37
CA PRO A 211 -7.02 -11.12 25.44
C PRO A 211 -7.51 -9.93 26.26
N SER A 212 -8.44 -9.21 25.69
CA SER A 212 -9.11 -8.14 26.42
C SER A 212 -9.76 -8.73 27.66
N PRO A 213 -9.77 -8.03 28.81
CA PRO A 213 -10.57 -8.46 29.97
C PRO A 213 -12.07 -8.64 29.66
N ARG A 214 -12.50 -8.28 28.46
CA ARG A 214 -13.88 -8.47 27.98
C ARG A 214 -14.09 -9.80 27.23
N ASP A 215 -13.00 -10.54 26.96
CA ASP A 215 -13.04 -11.83 26.24
C ASP A 215 -12.98 -13.03 27.20
N SER A 216 -13.11 -12.79 28.52
CA SER A 216 -13.18 -13.78 29.59
C SER A 216 -14.58 -13.88 30.20
#